data_85562012af58cd3b542d8b38cd0607d8
#
_entry.id   85562012af58cd3b542d8b38cd0607d8
#
_cell.length_a   1.000
_cell.length_b   1.000
_cell.length_c   1.000
_cell.angle_alpha   90.00
_cell.angle_beta   90.00
_cell.angle_gamma   90.00
#
_symmetry.space_group_name_H-M   'P 1'
#
loop_
_entity.id
_entity.type
_entity.pdbx_description
1 polymer ?
#
loop_
_entity_poly.entity_id
_entity_poly.type
_entity_poly.pdbx_seq_one_letter_code
_entity_poly.pdbx_strand_id
1 'polypeptide(L)'
;MSDLDITDMGKLAGEYILLYTNVRHNGWIRVNLPFVRTLEEKDAIAAWVSKNLKHSYINSGTAWAFENETDASHFILKYIS
;
A
#
# COMPACT_ATOMS: atom_id res chain seq x y z
N MET A 1 9.80 -25.86 10.90
CA MET A 1 9.40 -24.68 10.14
C MET A 1 8.59 -25.04 8.94
N SER A 2 7.53 -24.41 8.78
CA SER A 2 6.66 -24.75 7.68
C SER A 2 7.18 -24.21 6.36
N ASP A 3 7.15 -25.04 5.35
CA ASP A 3 7.67 -24.67 4.04
C ASP A 3 6.72 -23.75 3.30
N LEU A 4 5.47 -23.75 3.68
CA LEU A 4 4.49 -22.93 3.03
C LEU A 4 4.89 -21.47 3.08
N ASP A 5 5.51 -21.11 4.16
CA ASP A 5 5.80 -19.71 4.41
C ASP A 5 6.88 -19.16 3.52
N ILE A 6 7.67 -20.03 2.92
CA ILE A 6 8.74 -19.59 2.05
C ILE A 6 8.17 -18.87 0.84
N THR A 7 7.14 -19.44 0.21
CA THR A 7 6.52 -18.81 -0.95
C THR A 7 5.76 -17.55 -0.56
N ASP A 8 4.97 -17.64 0.51
CA ASP A 8 4.18 -16.49 0.95
C ASP A 8 5.07 -15.36 1.44
N MET A 9 6.12 -15.71 2.19
CA MET A 9 7.07 -14.72 2.68
C MET A 9 7.82 -14.06 1.54
N GLY A 10 8.18 -14.84 0.52
CA GLY A 10 8.84 -14.30 -0.65
C GLY A 10 7.98 -13.30 -1.39
N LYS A 11 6.68 -13.60 -1.50
CA LYS A 11 5.74 -12.71 -2.14
C LYS A 11 5.57 -11.41 -1.35
N LEU A 12 5.38 -11.53 -0.05
CA LEU A 12 5.23 -10.36 0.80
C LEU A 12 6.50 -9.52 0.83
N ALA A 13 7.66 -10.17 0.88
CA ALA A 13 8.93 -9.46 0.85
C ALA A 13 9.11 -8.73 -0.47
N GLY A 14 8.68 -9.33 -1.58
CA GLY A 14 8.75 -8.70 -2.89
C GLY A 14 7.91 -7.45 -2.97
N GLU A 15 6.69 -7.51 -2.45
CA GLU A 15 5.81 -6.34 -2.41
C GLU A 15 6.40 -5.23 -1.55
N TYR A 16 6.92 -5.59 -0.39
CA TYR A 16 7.54 -4.62 0.50
C TYR A 16 8.77 -3.98 -0.13
N ILE A 17 9.59 -4.79 -0.80
CA ILE A 17 10.78 -4.28 -1.48
C ILE A 17 10.41 -3.30 -2.58
N LEU A 18 9.38 -3.62 -3.36
CA LEU A 18 8.90 -2.70 -4.40
C LEU A 18 8.43 -1.38 -3.81
N LEU A 19 7.67 -1.45 -2.74
CA LEU A 19 7.18 -0.26 -2.05
C LEU A 19 8.35 0.57 -1.54
N TYR A 20 9.26 -0.06 -0.83
CA TYR A 20 10.43 0.59 -0.25
C TYR A 20 11.29 1.23 -1.33
N THR A 21 11.54 0.51 -2.42
CA THR A 21 12.36 1.00 -3.52
C THR A 21 11.74 2.24 -4.16
N ASN A 22 10.44 2.20 -4.41
CA ASN A 22 9.79 3.35 -5.03
C ASN A 22 9.76 4.57 -4.13
N VAL A 23 9.55 4.36 -2.83
CA VAL A 23 9.59 5.47 -1.88
C VAL A 23 11.00 6.06 -1.81
N ARG A 24 11.99 5.20 -1.72
CA ARG A 24 13.37 5.65 -1.48
C ARG A 24 14.05 6.19 -2.73
N HIS A 25 13.85 5.54 -3.87
CA HIS A 25 14.58 5.89 -5.09
C HIS A 25 13.76 6.67 -6.10
N ASN A 26 12.47 6.53 -6.11
CA ASN A 26 11.61 7.18 -7.08
C ASN A 26 10.76 8.31 -6.49
N GLY A 27 10.93 8.58 -5.22
CA GLY A 27 10.26 9.71 -4.58
C GLY A 27 8.76 9.51 -4.36
N TRP A 28 8.29 8.27 -4.33
CA TRP A 28 6.89 7.99 -4.04
C TRP A 28 6.57 8.33 -2.59
N ILE A 29 5.35 8.75 -2.34
CA ILE A 29 4.92 9.18 -1.02
C ILE A 29 4.38 7.97 -0.26
N ARG A 30 4.97 7.68 0.90
CA ARG A 30 4.53 6.59 1.76
C ARG A 30 3.48 7.06 2.74
N VAL A 31 2.39 6.30 2.83
CA VAL A 31 1.33 6.55 3.79
C VAL A 31 1.04 5.25 4.52
N ASN A 32 1.07 5.28 5.84
CA ASN A 32 0.77 4.10 6.65
C ASN A 32 -0.59 4.28 7.32
N LEU A 33 -1.42 3.26 7.22
CA LEU A 33 -2.67 3.24 7.97
C LEU A 33 -2.34 2.93 9.44
N PRO A 34 -3.07 3.53 10.38
CA PRO A 34 -2.72 3.43 11.80
C PRO A 34 -2.94 2.05 12.41
N PHE A 35 -3.72 1.19 11.80
CA PHE A 35 -3.98 -0.14 12.34
C PHE A 35 -4.40 -1.09 11.22
N VAL A 36 -4.31 -2.39 11.52
CA VAL A 36 -4.73 -3.43 10.57
C VAL A 36 -6.25 -3.45 10.49
N ARG A 37 -6.76 -3.45 9.27
CA ARG A 37 -8.19 -3.47 9.01
C ARG A 37 -8.65 -4.86 8.63
N THR A 38 -9.95 -5.09 8.71
CA THR A 38 -10.54 -6.34 8.26
C THR A 38 -10.35 -6.51 6.77
N LEU A 39 -10.52 -7.73 6.27
CA LEU A 39 -10.39 -7.99 4.85
C LEU A 39 -11.41 -7.19 4.04
N GLU A 40 -12.64 -7.08 4.56
CA GLU A 40 -13.66 -6.27 3.89
C GLU A 40 -13.26 -4.81 3.77
N GLU A 41 -12.69 -4.27 4.83
CA GLU A 41 -12.23 -2.89 4.82
C GLU A 41 -11.06 -2.70 3.86
N LYS A 42 -10.15 -3.68 3.81
CA LYS A 42 -9.03 -3.63 2.88
C LYS A 42 -9.52 -3.64 1.44
N ASP A 43 -10.50 -4.48 1.14
CA ASP A 43 -11.07 -4.55 -0.20
C ASP A 43 -11.78 -3.24 -0.56
N ALA A 44 -12.48 -2.65 0.38
CA ALA A 44 -13.14 -1.38 0.17
C ALA A 44 -12.14 -0.26 -0.10
N ILE A 45 -11.05 -0.25 0.64
CA ILE A 45 -9.98 0.74 0.44
C ILE A 45 -9.36 0.57 -0.94
N ALA A 46 -9.05 -0.66 -1.33
CA ALA A 46 -8.46 -0.94 -2.63
C ALA A 46 -9.40 -0.52 -3.76
N ALA A 47 -10.69 -0.78 -3.60
CA ALA A 47 -11.68 -0.39 -4.60
C ALA A 47 -11.76 1.13 -4.71
N TRP A 48 -11.75 1.82 -3.59
CA TRP A 48 -11.79 3.29 -3.59
C TRP A 48 -10.55 3.87 -4.28
N VAL A 49 -9.37 3.34 -3.95
CA VAL A 49 -8.12 3.79 -4.55
C VAL A 49 -8.16 3.59 -6.07
N SER A 50 -8.56 2.40 -6.49
CA SER A 50 -8.63 2.07 -7.91
C SER A 50 -9.59 2.98 -8.67
N LYS A 51 -10.69 3.36 -8.03
CA LYS A 51 -11.72 4.17 -8.67
C LYS A 51 -11.39 5.66 -8.68
N ASN A 52 -10.76 6.15 -7.63
CA ASN A 52 -10.63 7.59 -7.42
C ASN A 52 -9.22 8.15 -7.66
N LEU A 53 -8.20 7.33 -7.57
CA LEU A 53 -6.83 7.79 -7.77
C LEU A 53 -6.38 7.44 -9.19
N LYS A 54 -5.57 8.31 -9.77
CA LYS A 54 -5.25 8.23 -11.20
C LYS A 54 -3.85 7.71 -11.50
N HIS A 55 -2.97 7.75 -10.52
CA HIS A 55 -1.58 7.38 -10.72
C HIS A 55 -1.25 6.07 -10.05
N SER A 56 -0.04 5.59 -10.27
CA SER A 56 0.37 4.29 -9.72
C SER A 56 0.48 4.30 -8.21
N TYR A 57 0.27 3.13 -7.63
CA TYR A 57 0.38 2.95 -6.19
C TYR A 57 0.82 1.53 -5.90
N ILE A 58 1.35 1.32 -4.70
CA ILE A 58 1.73 0.01 -4.20
C ILE A 58 1.19 -0.13 -2.79
N ASN A 59 0.69 -1.30 -2.46
CA ASN A 59 0.20 -1.59 -1.11
C ASN A 59 0.89 -2.84 -0.57
N SER A 60 1.32 -2.76 0.68
CA SER A 60 1.86 -3.91 1.41
C SER A 60 1.37 -3.81 2.84
N GLY A 61 0.38 -4.63 3.21
CA GLY A 61 -0.23 -4.58 4.53
C GLY A 61 -0.90 -3.24 4.78
N THR A 62 -0.46 -2.53 5.81
CA THR A 62 -0.98 -1.19 6.12
C THR A 62 -0.17 -0.09 5.45
N ALA A 63 0.89 -0.43 4.76
CA ALA A 63 1.73 0.56 4.09
C ALA A 63 1.27 0.76 2.65
N TRP A 64 1.17 2.00 2.25
CA TRP A 64 0.81 2.39 0.89
C TRP A 64 1.88 3.34 0.37
N ALA A 65 2.16 3.27 -0.92
CA ALA A 65 3.05 4.22 -1.56
C ALA A 65 2.36 4.73 -2.81
N PHE A 66 2.36 6.04 -2.99
CA PHE A 66 1.70 6.68 -4.13
C PHE A 66 2.72 7.45 -4.95
N GLU A 67 2.63 7.29 -6.25
CA GLU A 67 3.48 8.01 -7.17
C GLU A 67 3.20 9.51 -7.14
N ASN A 68 1.93 9.86 -6.97
CA ASN A 68 1.48 11.24 -7.07
C ASN A 68 1.11 11.81 -5.71
N GLU A 69 1.61 13.00 -5.41
CA GLU A 69 1.37 13.67 -4.13
C GLU A 69 -0.09 14.00 -3.90
N THR A 70 -0.80 14.39 -4.93
CA THR A 70 -2.23 14.70 -4.81
C THR A 70 -3.03 13.47 -4.46
N ASP A 71 -2.69 12.33 -5.07
CA ASP A 71 -3.33 11.06 -4.74
C ASP A 71 -3.09 10.67 -3.29
N ALA A 72 -1.86 10.84 -2.82
CA ALA A 72 -1.51 10.56 -1.43
C ALA A 72 -2.32 11.44 -0.49
N SER A 73 -2.47 12.72 -0.82
CA SER A 73 -3.24 13.66 -0.01
C SER A 73 -4.71 13.25 0.06
N HIS A 74 -5.30 12.84 -1.05
CA HIS A 74 -6.68 12.37 -1.07
C HIS A 74 -6.86 11.14 -0.20
N PHE A 75 -5.90 10.21 -0.25
CA PHE A 75 -5.95 9.02 0.56
C PHE A 75 -5.88 9.36 2.06
N ILE A 76 -5.00 10.26 2.43
CA ILE A 76 -4.85 10.70 3.82
C ILE A 76 -6.15 11.34 4.32
N LEU A 77 -6.73 12.22 3.51
CA LEU A 77 -7.99 12.88 3.89
C LEU A 77 -9.13 11.87 4.06
N LYS A 78 -9.14 10.84 3.24
CA LYS A 78 -10.21 9.83 3.29
C LYS A 78 -10.09 8.90 4.49
N TYR A 79 -8.87 8.46 4.81
CA TYR A 79 -8.69 7.35 5.75
C TYR A 79 -7.93 7.69 7.03
N ILE A 80 -7.20 8.76 7.08
CA ILE A 80 -6.35 9.08 8.24
C ILE A 80 -6.80 10.34 8.94
N SER A 81 -7.22 11.29 8.19
CA SER A 81 -7.55 12.61 8.70
C SER A 81 -8.94 12.69 9.32
#